data_365709346b0cc3748e2099ba52fda6e6
#
_entry.id   365709346b0cc3748e2099ba52fda6e6
#
_cell.length_a   1.000
_cell.length_b   1.000
_cell.length_c   1.000
_cell.angle_alpha   90.00
_cell.angle_beta   90.00
_cell.angle_gamma   90.00
#
_symmetry.space_group_name_H-M   'P 1'
#
loop_
_entity.id
_entity.type
_entity.pdbx_description
1 polymer ?
#
loop_
_entity_poly.entity_id
_entity_poly.type
_entity_poly.pdbx_seq_one_letter_code
_entity_poly.pdbx_strand_id
1 'polypeptide(L)'
;FFRHRVEGTPHCLSLSRNRHNGVVSSTESPSPFTFRLHTRLRDSPVPQQRIRDNGGQFQARTGTITTPHGPIRTPAFIPVATQAAVKAVLPESMAAEGAQAMLANAYHLFLEPGDDILDAAGGLGTFMNWPGPTFTDSGGFQVMSLGSGLGKVIDMSALTPPPGGAQPAPGHKRMARVDDDGVWFRSYLNGDLHRFTPEVSMRVQHNIGADIMFAFDELTTLHDSREYQEDALERTRKWALRCVAEHCRLTEARPDKPYQ
;
A
#
# COMPACT_ATOMS: atom_id res chain seq x y z
N PHE A 1 -9.89 6.70 14.51
CA PHE A 1 -8.77 7.60 14.85
C PHE A 1 -8.38 8.41 13.61
N PHE A 2 -9.15 9.38 13.19
CA PHE A 2 -8.72 10.51 12.36
C PHE A 2 -9.85 11.56 12.48
N ARG A 3 -9.81 12.37 13.51
CA ARG A 3 -10.67 13.54 13.70
C ARG A 3 -9.81 14.80 13.83
N HIS A 4 -8.96 15.04 12.86
CA HIS A 4 -8.43 16.38 12.68
C HIS A 4 -8.72 16.83 11.25
N ARG A 5 -9.46 17.93 11.14
CA ARG A 5 -9.70 18.65 9.92
C ARG A 5 -8.37 19.24 9.48
N VAL A 6 -7.76 18.70 8.44
CA VAL A 6 -6.64 19.37 7.78
C VAL A 6 -7.25 20.49 6.94
N GLU A 7 -7.11 21.73 7.39
CA GLU A 7 -7.43 22.89 6.56
C GLU A 7 -6.44 22.93 5.41
N GLY A 8 -6.95 22.94 4.16
CA GLY A 8 -6.14 22.92 2.95
C GLY A 8 -6.08 21.57 2.22
N THR A 9 -7.14 20.76 2.29
CA THR A 9 -7.22 19.50 1.51
C THR A 9 -7.26 19.82 0.02
N PRO A 10 -6.34 19.25 -0.79
CA PRO A 10 -6.39 19.36 -2.24
C PRO A 10 -7.73 18.83 -2.79
N HIS A 11 -8.21 19.40 -3.88
CA HIS A 11 -9.50 19.04 -4.51
C HIS A 11 -9.62 17.56 -4.89
N CYS A 12 -8.51 16.84 -5.07
CA CYS A 12 -8.51 15.42 -5.43
C CYS A 12 -9.01 14.48 -4.32
N LEU A 13 -9.11 14.97 -3.06
CA LEU A 13 -9.60 14.21 -1.91
C LEU A 13 -11.04 14.55 -1.52
N SER A 14 -11.90 15.00 -2.44
CA SER A 14 -13.32 15.20 -2.12
C SER A 14 -14.00 13.86 -1.84
N LEU A 15 -13.79 13.32 -0.65
CA LEU A 15 -14.64 12.28 -0.08
C LEU A 15 -16.04 12.87 0.06
N SER A 16 -16.93 12.55 -0.88
CA SER A 16 -18.32 12.93 -0.80
C SER A 16 -18.94 12.36 0.48
N ARG A 17 -19.06 13.19 1.50
CA ARG A 17 -19.89 12.88 2.67
C ARG A 17 -21.32 12.94 2.21
N ASN A 18 -21.95 11.82 1.95
CA ASN A 18 -23.41 11.74 1.87
C ASN A 18 -24.00 12.15 3.22
N ARG A 19 -24.30 13.45 3.37
CA ARG A 19 -25.29 13.94 4.32
C ARG A 19 -26.62 13.97 3.56
N HIS A 20 -27.60 13.27 4.08
CA HIS A 20 -28.97 13.41 3.62
C HIS A 20 -29.41 14.89 3.62
N ASN A 21 -30.08 15.28 2.53
CA ASN A 21 -30.80 16.52 2.26
C ASN A 21 -29.95 17.75 1.88
N GLY A 22 -29.94 18.02 0.58
CA GLY A 22 -29.55 19.26 -0.05
C GLY A 22 -29.15 19.02 -1.50
N VAL A 23 -30.11 19.32 -2.41
CA VAL A 23 -29.85 19.30 -3.87
C VAL A 23 -28.78 20.36 -4.17
N VAL A 24 -27.57 19.94 -4.47
CA VAL A 24 -26.56 20.75 -5.15
C VAL A 24 -26.23 20.03 -6.44
N SER A 25 -26.67 20.60 -7.54
CA SER A 25 -26.31 20.20 -8.90
C SER A 25 -24.84 20.58 -9.14
N SER A 26 -23.92 19.63 -8.91
CA SER A 26 -22.56 19.69 -9.43
C SER A 26 -22.41 18.61 -10.49
N THR A 27 -22.04 19.02 -11.69
CA THR A 27 -21.73 18.18 -12.86
C THR A 27 -20.33 17.55 -12.73
N GLU A 28 -19.98 17.04 -11.54
CA GLU A 28 -18.76 16.24 -11.38
C GLU A 28 -19.08 14.81 -11.81
N SER A 29 -18.32 14.30 -12.77
CA SER A 29 -18.35 12.88 -13.12
C SER A 29 -18.07 12.05 -11.87
N PRO A 30 -18.83 10.97 -11.60
CA PRO A 30 -18.61 10.16 -10.41
C PRO A 30 -17.21 9.57 -10.47
N SER A 31 -16.49 9.63 -9.33
CA SER A 31 -15.17 9.00 -9.21
C SER A 31 -15.24 7.53 -9.67
N PRO A 32 -14.32 7.06 -10.50
CA PRO A 32 -14.26 5.64 -10.88
C PRO A 32 -13.96 4.71 -9.70
N PHE A 33 -13.54 5.29 -8.56
CA PHE A 33 -13.26 4.56 -7.34
C PHE A 33 -14.33 4.83 -6.30
N THR A 34 -14.96 3.76 -5.82
CA THR A 34 -15.98 3.84 -4.77
C THR A 34 -15.88 2.67 -3.81
N PHE A 35 -16.33 2.86 -2.58
CA PHE A 35 -16.52 1.78 -1.62
C PHE A 35 -17.99 1.71 -1.20
N ARG A 36 -18.65 0.60 -1.50
CA ARG A 36 -20.01 0.31 -1.06
C ARG A 36 -20.02 -0.70 0.07
N LEU A 37 -20.47 -0.26 1.23
CA LEU A 37 -20.68 -1.14 2.38
C LEU A 37 -21.94 -2.00 2.15
N HIS A 38 -21.85 -3.33 2.38
CA HIS A 38 -23.00 -4.24 2.29
C HIS A 38 -23.51 -4.61 3.67
N THR A 39 -22.69 -5.25 4.51
CA THR A 39 -23.09 -5.75 5.82
C THR A 39 -22.04 -5.42 6.86
N ARG A 40 -22.49 -5.08 8.07
CA ARG A 40 -21.63 -5.00 9.25
C ARG A 40 -21.86 -6.24 10.12
N LEU A 41 -20.83 -6.76 10.77
CA LEU A 41 -20.94 -7.93 11.65
C LEU A 41 -21.97 -7.71 12.78
N ARG A 42 -22.05 -6.48 13.32
CA ARG A 42 -23.04 -6.12 14.34
C ARG A 42 -24.51 -6.27 13.88
N ASP A 43 -24.75 -6.22 12.56
CA ASP A 43 -26.07 -6.31 11.94
C ASP A 43 -26.32 -7.75 11.41
N SER A 44 -25.38 -8.67 11.64
CA SER A 44 -25.43 -10.07 11.22
C SER A 44 -26.18 -10.92 12.26
N PRO A 45 -26.83 -12.03 11.86
CA PRO A 45 -27.44 -13.00 12.77
C PRO A 45 -26.44 -13.82 13.60
N VAL A 46 -25.17 -13.45 13.63
CA VAL A 46 -24.17 -14.06 14.52
C VAL A 46 -24.64 -13.94 15.97
N PRO A 47 -24.49 -15.00 16.82
CA PRO A 47 -24.95 -14.96 18.20
C PRO A 47 -24.43 -13.71 18.94
N GLN A 48 -25.37 -12.88 19.42
CA GLN A 48 -25.10 -11.61 20.11
C GLN A 48 -24.20 -11.79 21.36
N GLN A 49 -24.14 -13.01 21.89
CA GLN A 49 -23.25 -13.35 22.99
C GLN A 49 -21.78 -13.15 22.61
N ARG A 50 -21.33 -13.67 21.46
CA ARG A 50 -19.95 -13.48 20.97
C ARG A 50 -19.61 -12.02 20.71
N ILE A 51 -20.60 -11.22 20.33
CA ILE A 51 -20.42 -9.78 20.14
C ILE A 51 -20.20 -9.08 21.47
N ARG A 52 -20.94 -9.46 22.52
CA ARG A 52 -20.82 -8.90 23.88
C ARG A 52 -19.50 -9.26 24.56
N ASP A 53 -19.03 -10.50 24.39
CA ASP A 53 -17.80 -11.00 24.99
C ASP A 53 -16.54 -10.22 24.50
N ASN A 54 -16.65 -9.51 23.37
CA ASN A 54 -15.61 -8.67 22.81
C ASN A 54 -15.90 -7.17 22.98
N GLY A 55 -16.67 -6.78 24.01
CA GLY A 55 -16.98 -5.38 24.31
C GLY A 55 -17.84 -4.67 23.24
N GLY A 56 -18.54 -5.41 22.38
CA GLY A 56 -19.40 -4.84 21.36
C GLY A 56 -18.68 -4.14 20.19
N GLN A 57 -17.35 -4.25 20.12
CA GLN A 57 -16.52 -3.50 19.15
C GLN A 57 -16.16 -4.29 17.89
N PHE A 58 -17.10 -5.01 17.32
CA PHE A 58 -16.85 -5.65 16.03
C PHE A 58 -16.89 -4.65 14.89
N GLN A 59 -15.72 -4.39 14.31
CA GLN A 59 -15.54 -3.53 13.14
C GLN A 59 -15.64 -4.28 11.80
N ALA A 60 -15.75 -5.62 11.85
CA ALA A 60 -15.82 -6.44 10.64
C ALA A 60 -17.02 -6.05 9.77
N ARG A 61 -16.79 -5.99 8.48
CA ARG A 61 -17.77 -5.61 7.47
C ARG A 61 -17.47 -6.25 6.13
N THR A 62 -18.49 -6.41 5.31
CA THR A 62 -18.37 -6.74 3.90
C THR A 62 -18.70 -5.53 3.04
N GLY A 63 -18.10 -5.45 1.87
CA GLY A 63 -18.35 -4.36 0.94
C GLY A 63 -17.81 -4.67 -0.44
N THR A 64 -17.90 -3.70 -1.34
CA THR A 64 -17.26 -3.75 -2.65
C THR A 64 -16.48 -2.46 -2.87
N ILE A 65 -15.21 -2.61 -3.24
CA ILE A 65 -14.38 -1.55 -3.81
C ILE A 65 -14.60 -1.63 -5.33
N THR A 66 -15.01 -0.53 -5.95
CA THR A 66 -15.08 -0.41 -7.41
C THR A 66 -13.82 0.28 -7.89
N THR A 67 -13.20 -0.24 -8.94
CA THR A 67 -12.05 0.35 -9.63
C THR A 67 -12.33 0.41 -11.14
N PRO A 68 -11.53 1.14 -11.93
CA PRO A 68 -11.66 1.14 -13.40
C PRO A 68 -11.56 -0.25 -14.03
N HIS A 69 -10.79 -1.17 -13.41
CA HIS A 69 -10.58 -2.53 -13.91
C HIS A 69 -11.49 -3.58 -13.27
N GLY A 70 -12.47 -3.13 -12.48
CA GLY A 70 -13.51 -4.02 -11.94
C GLY A 70 -13.69 -3.93 -10.42
N PRO A 71 -14.64 -4.71 -9.87
CA PRO A 71 -14.96 -4.70 -8.45
C PRO A 71 -14.11 -5.68 -7.65
N ILE A 72 -13.80 -5.31 -6.41
CA ILE A 72 -13.20 -6.17 -5.39
C ILE A 72 -14.20 -6.33 -4.25
N ARG A 73 -14.72 -7.54 -4.05
CA ARG A 73 -15.61 -7.86 -2.93
C ARG A 73 -14.77 -8.13 -1.68
N THR A 74 -15.03 -7.38 -0.63
CA THR A 74 -14.30 -7.49 0.64
C THR A 74 -15.08 -8.25 1.70
N PRO A 75 -14.40 -9.03 2.57
CA PRO A 75 -12.94 -9.25 2.61
C PRO A 75 -12.44 -9.99 1.37
N ALA A 76 -11.22 -9.68 0.93
CA ALA A 76 -10.58 -10.30 -0.22
C ALA A 76 -9.14 -10.71 0.12
N PHE A 77 -8.68 -11.81 -0.43
CA PHE A 77 -7.27 -12.15 -0.48
C PHE A 77 -6.69 -11.59 -1.78
N ILE A 78 -5.57 -10.86 -1.67
CA ILE A 78 -4.89 -10.26 -2.80
C ILE A 78 -3.54 -10.98 -2.98
N PRO A 79 -3.41 -11.86 -3.98
CA PRO A 79 -2.15 -12.55 -4.27
C PRO A 79 -1.02 -11.57 -4.61
N VAL A 80 0.19 -11.89 -4.16
CA VAL A 80 1.37 -11.05 -4.42
C VAL A 80 2.10 -11.56 -5.66
N ALA A 81 2.20 -10.67 -6.64
CA ALA A 81 2.90 -10.84 -7.92
C ALA A 81 4.18 -9.97 -7.90
N THR A 82 5.19 -10.35 -7.16
CA THR A 82 6.36 -9.54 -6.77
C THR A 82 6.96 -8.72 -7.91
N GLN A 83 7.23 -9.34 -9.05
CA GLN A 83 7.76 -8.71 -10.27
C GLN A 83 6.74 -8.81 -11.42
N ALA A 84 5.50 -8.37 -11.16
CA ALA A 84 4.37 -8.49 -12.09
C ALA A 84 4.08 -9.95 -12.51
N ALA A 85 4.44 -10.93 -11.67
CA ALA A 85 4.18 -12.34 -11.90
C ALA A 85 4.01 -13.09 -10.58
N VAL A 86 2.98 -13.93 -10.49
CA VAL A 86 2.87 -14.93 -9.43
C VAL A 86 3.76 -16.10 -9.85
N LYS A 87 4.77 -16.40 -9.03
CA LYS A 87 5.80 -17.37 -9.39
C LYS A 87 5.21 -18.74 -9.74
N ALA A 88 5.50 -19.19 -10.96
CA ALA A 88 5.05 -20.47 -11.54
C ALA A 88 3.53 -20.61 -11.71
N VAL A 89 2.76 -19.51 -11.69
CA VAL A 89 1.30 -19.52 -11.90
C VAL A 89 0.93 -18.47 -12.95
N LEU A 90 0.14 -18.87 -13.93
CA LEU A 90 -0.37 -17.98 -14.98
C LEU A 90 -1.50 -17.08 -14.44
N PRO A 91 -1.64 -15.84 -14.92
CA PRO A 91 -2.72 -14.95 -14.53
C PRO A 91 -4.12 -15.54 -14.70
N GLU A 92 -4.33 -16.30 -15.77
CA GLU A 92 -5.59 -16.99 -16.07
C GLU A 92 -5.93 -18.04 -15.00
N SER A 93 -4.91 -18.74 -14.48
CA SER A 93 -5.08 -19.71 -13.39
C SER A 93 -5.46 -19.02 -12.10
N MET A 94 -4.87 -17.85 -11.81
CA MET A 94 -5.23 -17.05 -10.64
C MET A 94 -6.67 -16.55 -10.73
N ALA A 95 -7.12 -16.14 -11.92
CA ALA A 95 -8.49 -15.73 -12.15
C ALA A 95 -9.47 -16.90 -11.96
N ALA A 96 -9.13 -18.09 -12.45
CA ALA A 96 -9.94 -19.31 -12.31
C ALA A 96 -10.09 -19.73 -10.83
N GLU A 97 -9.07 -19.52 -10.00
CA GLU A 97 -9.11 -19.77 -8.55
C GLU A 97 -9.84 -18.65 -7.78
N GLY A 98 -10.34 -17.63 -8.47
CA GLY A 98 -11.17 -16.57 -7.87
C GLY A 98 -10.40 -15.37 -7.32
N ALA A 99 -9.12 -15.19 -7.67
CA ALA A 99 -8.43 -13.95 -7.38
C ALA A 99 -9.16 -12.78 -8.05
N GLN A 100 -9.43 -11.73 -7.26
CA GLN A 100 -10.16 -10.56 -7.73
C GLN A 100 -9.23 -9.40 -8.09
N ALA A 101 -8.02 -9.40 -7.53
CA ALA A 101 -7.01 -8.38 -7.74
C ALA A 101 -5.62 -8.97 -7.51
N MET A 102 -4.58 -8.30 -7.99
CA MET A 102 -3.18 -8.67 -7.80
C MET A 102 -2.41 -7.51 -7.17
N LEU A 103 -1.38 -7.83 -6.37
CA LEU A 103 -0.47 -6.84 -5.80
C LEU A 103 0.94 -7.06 -6.35
N ALA A 104 1.58 -6.01 -6.84
CA ALA A 104 2.99 -6.03 -7.21
C ALA A 104 3.83 -5.12 -6.30
N ASN A 105 5.12 -5.42 -6.17
CA ASN A 105 6.00 -4.68 -5.30
C ASN A 105 6.73 -3.55 -6.06
N ALA A 106 6.44 -2.30 -5.71
CA ALA A 106 7.00 -1.13 -6.38
C ALA A 106 8.52 -1.10 -6.36
N TYR A 107 9.14 -1.49 -5.25
CA TYR A 107 10.61 -1.58 -5.14
C TYR A 107 11.24 -2.51 -6.18
N HIS A 108 10.70 -3.71 -6.34
CA HIS A 108 11.25 -4.67 -7.29
C HIS A 108 11.08 -4.21 -8.73
N LEU A 109 9.90 -3.68 -9.06
CA LEU A 109 9.60 -3.17 -10.40
C LEU A 109 10.38 -1.89 -10.74
N PHE A 110 10.67 -1.05 -9.75
CA PHE A 110 11.57 0.10 -9.91
C PHE A 110 13.00 -0.32 -10.28
N LEU A 111 13.51 -1.38 -9.63
CA LEU A 111 14.87 -1.86 -9.92
C LEU A 111 14.94 -2.64 -11.23
N GLU A 112 13.94 -3.48 -11.51
CA GLU A 112 13.86 -4.31 -12.71
C GLU A 112 12.40 -4.72 -13.01
N PRO A 113 11.88 -4.39 -14.21
CA PRO A 113 12.57 -3.86 -15.39
C PRO A 113 12.80 -2.34 -15.38
N GLY A 114 12.22 -1.60 -14.43
CA GLY A 114 12.14 -0.15 -14.37
C GLY A 114 10.68 0.33 -14.52
N ASP A 115 10.30 1.35 -13.76
CA ASP A 115 8.94 1.87 -13.74
C ASP A 115 8.56 2.58 -15.06
N ASP A 116 9.54 3.12 -15.78
CA ASP A 116 9.38 3.70 -17.12
C ASP A 116 8.99 2.65 -18.18
N ILE A 117 9.53 1.43 -18.07
CA ILE A 117 9.17 0.33 -18.97
C ILE A 117 7.73 -0.11 -18.74
N LEU A 118 7.28 -0.17 -17.49
CA LEU A 118 5.88 -0.49 -17.19
C LEU A 118 4.93 0.59 -17.70
N ASP A 119 5.31 1.86 -17.56
CA ASP A 119 4.52 2.98 -18.09
C ASP A 119 4.39 2.88 -19.62
N ALA A 120 5.50 2.63 -20.32
CA ALA A 120 5.52 2.46 -21.76
C ALA A 120 4.74 1.23 -22.23
N ALA A 121 4.66 0.18 -21.41
CA ALA A 121 3.88 -1.04 -21.67
C ALA A 121 2.37 -0.86 -21.47
N GLY A 122 1.93 0.30 -20.97
CA GLY A 122 0.51 0.57 -20.70
C GLY A 122 0.06 0.24 -19.27
N GLY A 123 1.01 0.10 -18.35
CA GLY A 123 0.76 -0.14 -16.93
C GLY A 123 0.82 -1.60 -16.52
N LEU A 124 0.72 -1.82 -15.21
CA LEU A 124 0.93 -3.11 -14.56
C LEU A 124 0.01 -4.21 -15.09
N GLY A 125 -1.28 -3.93 -15.21
CA GLY A 125 -2.27 -4.90 -15.68
C GLY A 125 -1.94 -5.41 -17.09
N THR A 126 -1.61 -4.50 -18.00
CA THR A 126 -1.19 -4.84 -19.37
C THR A 126 0.10 -5.63 -19.38
N PHE A 127 1.11 -5.18 -18.62
CA PHE A 127 2.42 -5.81 -18.55
C PHE A 127 2.35 -7.26 -18.05
N MET A 128 1.51 -7.53 -17.04
CA MET A 128 1.36 -8.87 -16.45
C MET A 128 0.24 -9.73 -17.08
N ASN A 129 -0.44 -9.22 -18.12
CA ASN A 129 -1.61 -9.85 -18.73
C ASN A 129 -2.75 -10.14 -17.72
N TRP A 130 -3.00 -9.19 -16.81
CA TRP A 130 -4.05 -9.26 -15.83
C TRP A 130 -5.10 -8.17 -16.07
N PRO A 131 -6.35 -8.53 -16.44
CA PRO A 131 -7.38 -7.54 -16.79
C PRO A 131 -8.10 -6.94 -15.57
N GLY A 132 -7.90 -7.50 -14.38
CA GLY A 132 -8.57 -7.08 -13.15
C GLY A 132 -7.81 -5.99 -12.39
N PRO A 133 -8.36 -5.56 -11.24
CA PRO A 133 -7.74 -4.57 -10.39
C PRO A 133 -6.34 -4.93 -9.94
N THR A 134 -5.49 -3.90 -9.79
CA THR A 134 -4.11 -4.04 -9.36
C THR A 134 -3.80 -3.13 -8.17
N PHE A 135 -2.86 -3.59 -7.35
CA PHE A 135 -2.29 -2.86 -6.22
C PHE A 135 -0.78 -2.75 -6.39
N THR A 136 -0.20 -1.67 -5.87
CA THR A 136 1.23 -1.60 -5.57
C THR A 136 1.42 -1.30 -4.08
N ASP A 137 2.45 -1.94 -3.49
CA ASP A 137 2.93 -1.48 -2.20
C ASP A 137 3.75 -0.18 -2.35
N SER A 138 4.16 0.41 -1.23
CA SER A 138 4.96 1.64 -1.22
C SER A 138 6.43 1.44 -1.57
N GLY A 139 6.92 0.20 -1.53
CA GLY A 139 8.33 -0.14 -1.57
C GLY A 139 9.07 0.01 -0.23
N GLY A 140 8.44 0.59 0.80
CA GLY A 140 9.06 0.89 2.10
C GLY A 140 9.58 -0.35 2.81
N PHE A 141 8.81 -1.43 2.82
CA PHE A 141 9.22 -2.69 3.43
C PHE A 141 10.53 -3.22 2.82
N GLN A 142 10.61 -3.31 1.49
CA GLN A 142 11.76 -3.88 0.79
C GLN A 142 13.00 -2.99 0.91
N VAL A 143 12.82 -1.69 0.79
CA VAL A 143 13.91 -0.72 0.94
C VAL A 143 14.59 -0.85 2.31
N MET A 144 13.80 -1.00 3.36
CA MET A 144 14.31 -1.10 4.72
C MET A 144 14.76 -2.52 5.08
N SER A 145 14.00 -3.55 4.73
CA SER A 145 14.29 -4.95 5.07
C SER A 145 15.51 -5.50 4.31
N LEU A 146 15.60 -5.24 3.01
CA LEU A 146 16.73 -5.67 2.19
C LEU A 146 17.97 -4.80 2.45
N GLY A 147 17.77 -3.51 2.72
CA GLY A 147 18.84 -2.58 3.02
C GLY A 147 19.43 -2.73 4.42
N SER A 148 18.74 -3.33 5.36
CA SER A 148 19.24 -3.54 6.73
C SER A 148 19.99 -4.87 6.92
N GLY A 149 20.13 -5.68 5.88
CA GLY A 149 20.70 -7.01 5.99
C GLY A 149 19.83 -7.99 6.79
N LEU A 150 18.58 -7.63 7.03
CA LEU A 150 17.56 -8.42 7.73
C LEU A 150 17.05 -9.61 6.89
N GLY A 151 17.94 -10.28 6.17
CA GLY A 151 17.63 -11.42 5.32
C GLY A 151 16.96 -12.62 6.01
N LYS A 152 16.45 -12.47 7.24
CA LYS A 152 15.64 -13.46 7.99
C LYS A 152 14.94 -12.86 9.20
N VAL A 153 14.22 -11.76 9.10
CA VAL A 153 13.52 -11.18 10.28
C VAL A 153 12.08 -11.66 10.41
N ILE A 154 11.59 -12.46 9.51
CA ILE A 154 10.31 -13.15 9.72
C ILE A 154 10.57 -14.65 9.85
N ASP A 155 11.32 -15.06 10.86
CA ASP A 155 11.19 -16.39 11.40
C ASP A 155 10.10 -16.37 12.48
N MET A 156 8.88 -16.65 12.08
CA MET A 156 7.72 -16.77 12.98
C MET A 156 7.86 -17.94 13.97
N SER A 157 8.93 -18.73 13.90
CA SER A 157 9.20 -19.83 14.82
C SER A 157 9.94 -19.38 16.09
N ALA A 158 10.47 -18.18 16.15
CA ALA A 158 11.20 -17.64 17.30
C ALA A 158 10.31 -16.73 18.17
N LEU A 159 9.23 -17.27 18.73
CA LEU A 159 8.42 -16.59 19.77
C LEU A 159 9.12 -16.52 21.14
N THR A 160 10.36 -16.94 21.25
CA THR A 160 11.18 -16.79 22.46
C THR A 160 12.38 -15.90 22.16
N PRO A 161 12.52 -14.70 22.78
CA PRO A 161 13.74 -13.93 22.67
C PRO A 161 14.91 -14.72 23.25
N PRO A 162 16.08 -14.73 22.58
CA PRO A 162 17.27 -15.33 23.16
C PRO A 162 17.64 -14.58 24.44
N PRO A 163 18.05 -15.28 25.51
CA PRO A 163 18.52 -14.64 26.73
C PRO A 163 19.82 -13.86 26.43
N GLY A 164 19.76 -12.54 26.58
CA GLY A 164 20.87 -11.64 26.31
C GLY A 164 20.70 -10.93 24.96
N GLY A 165 20.31 -9.66 25.00
CA GLY A 165 20.12 -8.81 23.82
C GLY A 165 21.32 -8.89 22.88
N ALA A 166 21.17 -9.65 21.79
CA ALA A 166 22.20 -9.75 20.77
C ALA A 166 22.26 -8.43 20.01
N GLN A 167 23.30 -7.65 20.28
CA GLN A 167 23.69 -6.56 19.38
C GLN A 167 23.99 -7.13 17.98
N PRO A 168 23.64 -6.42 16.90
CA PRO A 168 24.02 -6.84 15.55
C PRO A 168 25.52 -7.06 15.47
N ALA A 169 25.94 -8.18 14.89
CA ALA A 169 27.35 -8.51 14.74
C ALA A 169 28.11 -7.33 14.10
N PRO A 170 29.27 -6.92 14.64
CA PRO A 170 30.06 -5.84 14.06
C PRO A 170 30.56 -6.25 12.68
N GLY A 171 30.09 -5.55 11.64
CA GLY A 171 30.56 -5.76 10.27
C GLY A 171 29.50 -5.73 9.16
N HIS A 172 28.21 -5.82 9.45
CA HIS A 172 27.18 -5.68 8.41
C HIS A 172 26.98 -4.20 8.10
N LYS A 173 27.48 -3.77 6.95
CA LYS A 173 27.17 -2.44 6.39
C LYS A 173 25.67 -2.31 6.27
N ARG A 174 25.04 -1.38 7.01
CA ARG A 174 23.64 -1.03 6.79
C ARG A 174 23.49 -0.58 5.34
N MET A 175 22.70 -1.30 4.56
CA MET A 175 22.44 -0.98 3.16
C MET A 175 21.32 0.05 3.01
N ALA A 176 20.63 0.41 4.08
CA ALA A 176 19.62 1.46 4.11
C ALA A 176 19.83 2.44 5.27
N ARG A 177 19.50 3.71 5.04
CA ARG A 177 19.53 4.79 6.03
C ARG A 177 18.26 5.63 5.89
N VAL A 178 17.48 5.70 6.96
CA VAL A 178 16.27 6.52 7.07
C VAL A 178 16.63 7.90 7.60
N ASP A 179 15.99 8.94 7.07
CA ASP A 179 15.95 10.29 7.59
C ASP A 179 14.53 10.87 7.44
N ASP A 180 14.32 12.13 7.84
CA ASP A 180 12.98 12.74 7.82
C ASP A 180 12.41 12.91 6.41
N ASP A 181 13.26 12.93 5.39
CA ASP A 181 12.83 13.12 4.01
C ASP A 181 12.60 11.81 3.26
N GLY A 182 13.14 10.70 3.73
CA GLY A 182 13.00 9.40 3.07
C GLY A 182 14.09 8.41 3.42
N VAL A 183 14.42 7.51 2.50
CA VAL A 183 15.34 6.41 2.72
C VAL A 183 16.40 6.36 1.62
N TRP A 184 17.66 6.33 2.02
CA TRP A 184 18.77 5.95 1.15
C TRP A 184 18.99 4.45 1.22
N PHE A 185 19.13 3.78 0.07
CA PHE A 185 19.42 2.35 0.04
C PHE A 185 20.31 2.00 -1.15
N ARG A 186 20.96 0.84 -1.05
CA ARG A 186 21.71 0.25 -2.17
C ARG A 186 20.90 -0.86 -2.81
N SER A 187 20.82 -0.83 -4.13
CA SER A 187 20.24 -1.91 -4.92
C SER A 187 20.98 -3.23 -4.64
N TYR A 188 20.24 -4.29 -4.38
CA TYR A 188 20.80 -5.62 -4.22
C TYR A 188 21.27 -6.24 -5.56
N LEU A 189 20.83 -5.68 -6.69
CA LEU A 189 21.19 -6.17 -8.02
C LEU A 189 22.59 -5.74 -8.44
N ASN A 190 22.91 -4.45 -8.26
CA ASN A 190 24.13 -3.85 -8.80
C ASN A 190 24.89 -2.97 -7.79
N GLY A 191 24.34 -2.78 -6.58
CA GLY A 191 24.96 -1.98 -5.54
C GLY A 191 24.77 -0.46 -5.70
N ASP A 192 24.04 0.00 -6.70
CA ASP A 192 23.79 1.41 -6.93
C ASP A 192 23.04 2.06 -5.76
N LEU A 193 23.41 3.30 -5.46
CA LEU A 193 22.78 4.07 -4.39
C LEU A 193 21.53 4.78 -4.92
N HIS A 194 20.40 4.50 -4.30
CA HIS A 194 19.10 5.11 -4.61
C HIS A 194 18.55 5.90 -3.43
N ARG A 195 17.65 6.82 -3.73
CA ARG A 195 16.89 7.58 -2.76
C ARG A 195 15.40 7.38 -3.00
N PHE A 196 14.67 6.85 -2.01
CA PHE A 196 13.22 6.89 -1.97
C PHE A 196 12.76 7.98 -1.01
N THR A 197 11.87 8.83 -1.51
CA THR A 197 11.06 9.77 -0.73
C THR A 197 9.59 9.46 -0.99
N PRO A 198 8.66 10.01 -0.21
CA PRO A 198 7.24 9.91 -0.51
C PRO A 198 6.89 10.23 -1.96
N GLU A 199 7.47 11.29 -2.51
CA GLU A 199 7.24 11.73 -3.89
C GLU A 199 7.80 10.74 -4.91
N VAL A 200 8.99 10.20 -4.66
CA VAL A 200 9.60 9.17 -5.53
C VAL A 200 8.75 7.91 -5.53
N SER A 201 8.31 7.44 -4.35
CA SER A 201 7.43 6.27 -4.24
C SER A 201 6.14 6.46 -5.02
N MET A 202 5.47 7.61 -4.88
CA MET A 202 4.25 7.91 -5.61
C MET A 202 4.48 7.98 -7.12
N ARG A 203 5.55 8.63 -7.58
CA ARG A 203 5.90 8.68 -9.01
C ARG A 203 6.12 7.29 -9.58
N VAL A 204 6.88 6.45 -8.88
CA VAL A 204 7.13 5.05 -9.29
C VAL A 204 5.82 4.28 -9.40
N GLN A 205 4.94 4.37 -8.41
CA GLN A 205 3.64 3.70 -8.42
C GLN A 205 2.73 4.23 -9.54
N HIS A 206 2.75 5.54 -9.83
CA HIS A 206 2.03 6.12 -10.97
C HIS A 206 2.53 5.61 -12.32
N ASN A 207 3.85 5.46 -12.49
CA ASN A 207 4.43 4.89 -13.71
C ASN A 207 4.09 3.40 -13.84
N ILE A 208 4.13 2.65 -12.74
CA ILE A 208 3.65 1.27 -12.70
C ILE A 208 2.17 1.18 -13.07
N GLY A 209 1.36 2.16 -12.70
CA GLY A 209 -0.03 2.28 -13.15
C GLY A 209 -0.98 1.29 -12.47
N ALA A 210 -0.87 1.10 -11.16
CA ALA A 210 -1.83 0.32 -10.39
C ALA A 210 -3.11 1.11 -10.10
N ASP A 211 -4.23 0.40 -9.89
CA ASP A 211 -5.50 1.02 -9.49
C ASP A 211 -5.42 1.60 -8.07
N ILE A 212 -4.76 0.90 -7.17
CA ILE A 212 -4.66 1.27 -5.75
C ILE A 212 -3.19 1.27 -5.34
N MET A 213 -2.76 2.40 -4.76
CA MET A 213 -1.38 2.66 -4.35
C MET A 213 -1.31 2.87 -2.85
N PHE A 214 -0.21 2.43 -2.21
CA PHE A 214 0.02 2.65 -0.80
C PHE A 214 0.97 3.83 -0.57
N ALA A 215 0.66 4.62 0.45
CA ALA A 215 1.56 5.69 0.88
C ALA A 215 2.87 5.11 1.41
N PHE A 216 3.98 5.82 1.14
CA PHE A 216 5.30 5.43 1.63
C PHE A 216 5.34 5.51 3.16
N ASP A 217 5.81 4.44 3.78
CA ASP A 217 5.83 4.26 5.23
C ASP A 217 7.21 3.81 5.72
N GLU A 218 7.49 4.03 6.99
CA GLU A 218 8.68 3.51 7.64
C GLU A 218 8.39 2.21 8.36
N LEU A 219 9.08 1.15 7.94
CA LEU A 219 9.02 -0.14 8.61
C LEU A 219 9.79 -0.09 9.94
N THR A 220 9.13 -0.56 11.00
CA THR A 220 9.77 -0.84 12.29
C THR A 220 9.73 -2.34 12.60
N THR A 221 10.56 -2.78 13.53
CA THR A 221 10.65 -4.17 13.98
C THR A 221 10.20 -4.31 15.44
N LEU A 222 9.92 -5.54 15.86
CA LEU A 222 9.60 -5.83 17.26
C LEU A 222 10.78 -5.58 18.23
N HIS A 223 12.00 -5.40 17.70
CA HIS A 223 13.20 -5.13 18.48
C HIS A 223 13.50 -3.64 18.65
N ASP A 224 12.80 -2.79 17.90
CA ASP A 224 12.96 -1.34 18.02
C ASP A 224 12.35 -0.84 19.33
N SER A 225 12.98 0.18 19.94
CA SER A 225 12.45 0.80 21.14
C SER A 225 11.08 1.45 20.86
N ARG A 226 10.25 1.56 21.90
CA ARG A 226 8.97 2.24 21.79
C ARG A 226 9.13 3.69 21.29
N GLU A 227 10.12 4.40 21.79
CA GLU A 227 10.43 5.76 21.37
C GLU A 227 10.71 5.83 19.86
N TYR A 228 11.55 4.93 19.33
CA TYR A 228 11.81 4.86 17.90
C TYR A 228 10.54 4.54 17.09
N GLN A 229 9.68 3.65 17.57
CA GLN A 229 8.41 3.31 16.90
C GLN A 229 7.44 4.51 16.90
N GLU A 230 7.42 5.31 17.96
CA GLU A 230 6.61 6.54 18.04
C GLU A 230 7.14 7.59 17.03
N ASP A 231 8.46 7.75 16.91
CA ASP A 231 9.10 8.64 15.92
C ASP A 231 8.83 8.17 14.48
N ALA A 232 8.95 6.88 14.24
CA ALA A 232 8.66 6.28 12.91
C ALA A 232 7.19 6.45 12.52
N LEU A 233 6.25 6.31 13.46
CA LEU A 233 4.84 6.56 13.24
C LEU A 233 4.56 8.02 12.86
N GLU A 234 5.19 8.98 13.55
CA GLU A 234 5.04 10.40 13.23
C GLU A 234 5.69 10.75 11.87
N ARG A 235 6.82 10.14 11.54
CA ARG A 235 7.47 10.27 10.23
C ARG A 235 6.58 9.71 9.12
N THR A 236 6.05 8.50 9.30
CA THR A 236 5.08 7.88 8.39
C THR A 236 3.85 8.76 8.19
N ARG A 237 3.32 9.38 9.27
CA ARG A 237 2.21 10.33 9.15
C ARG A 237 2.55 11.55 8.28
N LYS A 238 3.74 12.12 8.44
CA LYS A 238 4.21 13.24 7.61
C LYS A 238 4.41 12.82 6.16
N TRP A 239 5.00 11.64 5.95
CA TRP A 239 5.19 11.08 4.60
C TRP A 239 3.87 10.78 3.90
N ALA A 240 2.86 10.29 4.61
CA ALA A 240 1.54 10.06 4.04
C ALA A 240 0.91 11.35 3.48
N LEU A 241 1.07 12.48 4.17
CA LEU A 241 0.60 13.78 3.66
C LEU A 241 1.33 14.20 2.38
N ARG A 242 2.63 13.96 2.30
CA ARG A 242 3.44 14.24 1.10
C ARG A 242 3.04 13.31 -0.05
N CYS A 243 2.81 12.02 0.23
CA CYS A 243 2.30 11.07 -0.77
C CYS A 243 0.97 11.54 -1.37
N VAL A 244 0.03 11.96 -0.52
CA VAL A 244 -1.27 12.48 -1.00
C VAL A 244 -1.09 13.72 -1.87
N ALA A 245 -0.26 14.67 -1.45
CA ALA A 245 -0.01 15.88 -2.24
C ALA A 245 0.60 15.55 -3.61
N GLU A 246 1.58 14.64 -3.64
CA GLU A 246 2.22 14.23 -4.89
C GLU A 246 1.29 13.40 -5.77
N HIS A 247 0.46 12.52 -5.17
CA HIS A 247 -0.56 11.76 -5.89
C HIS A 247 -1.54 12.71 -6.61
N CYS A 248 -2.03 13.74 -5.93
CA CYS A 248 -2.90 14.74 -6.54
C CYS A 248 -2.22 15.46 -7.71
N ARG A 249 -0.99 15.91 -7.51
CA ARG A 249 -0.20 16.60 -8.54
C ARG A 249 0.02 15.71 -9.78
N LEU A 250 0.36 14.44 -9.58
CA LEU A 250 0.59 13.50 -10.67
C LEU A 250 -0.71 13.13 -11.39
N THR A 251 -1.81 12.98 -10.67
CA THR A 251 -3.14 12.71 -11.25
C THR A 251 -3.62 13.88 -12.10
N GLU A 252 -3.43 15.12 -11.65
CA GLU A 252 -3.74 16.33 -12.43
C GLU A 252 -2.89 16.43 -13.70
N ALA A 253 -1.62 15.99 -13.64
CA ALA A 253 -0.72 16.01 -14.78
C ALA A 253 -1.02 14.90 -15.83
N ARG A 254 -1.76 13.85 -15.43
CA ARG A 254 -2.09 12.69 -16.29
C ARG A 254 -3.58 12.34 -16.17
N PRO A 255 -4.48 13.21 -16.64
CA PRO A 255 -5.93 13.03 -16.50
C PRO A 255 -6.49 11.84 -17.31
N ASP A 256 -5.73 11.31 -18.24
CA ASP A 256 -6.04 10.12 -19.04
C ASP A 256 -5.86 8.80 -18.27
N LYS A 257 -5.16 8.83 -17.13
CA LYS A 257 -4.92 7.64 -16.30
C LYS A 257 -5.72 7.70 -15.00
N PRO A 258 -6.69 6.80 -14.78
CA PRO A 258 -7.41 6.72 -13.53
C PRO A 258 -6.55 6.00 -12.47
N TYR A 259 -6.11 6.72 -11.44
CA TYR A 259 -5.38 6.19 -10.29
C TYR A 259 -6.15 6.40 -8.99
N GLN A 260 -5.81 5.58 -8.00
CA GLN A 260 -6.36 5.71 -6.66
C GLN A 260 -5.27 5.56 -5.60
#